data_a422659703f1199d6f3ef68fbfc4e203
#
_entry.id   a422659703f1199d6f3ef68fbfc4e203
#
_cell.length_a   1.000
_cell.length_b   1.000
_cell.length_c   1.000
_cell.angle_alpha   90.00
_cell.angle_beta   90.00
_cell.angle_gamma   90.00
#
_symmetry.space_group_name_H-M   'P 1'
#
loop_
_entity.id
_entity.type
_entity.pdbx_description
1 polymer ?
#
loop_
_entity_poly.entity_id
_entity_poly.type
_entity_poly.pdbx_seq_one_letter_code
_entity_poly.pdbx_strand_id
1 'polypeptide(L)'
;LLKAKSIIDGGKYRLVSDAQAFANGWLNDTLTETLWQVAMTGPDDLGNAYSYFIYNTSGKAGEDSPRFVPEDWVLDLYAKNDIRYQAWFSNRDITTPVVGNLTLLVKYPGNPKLYSAVTNYVNMPKVFRVSEMYLIAAEAAANRGEDIVASKYLNDLKVARIPDWERRDYTGDNLTVAIRN
;
A
#
# COMPACT_ATOMS: atom_id res chain seq x y z
N LEU A 1 4.59 -13.94 -17.07
CA LEU A 1 5.22 -12.79 -17.71
C LEU A 1 4.32 -12.09 -18.73
N LEU A 2 3.88 -12.78 -19.81
CA LEU A 2 3.16 -12.14 -20.93
C LEU A 2 1.90 -11.36 -20.51
N LYS A 3 1.05 -11.91 -19.63
CA LYS A 3 -0.17 -11.22 -19.19
C LYS A 3 0.11 -10.01 -18.32
N ALA A 4 1.05 -10.10 -17.39
CA ALA A 4 1.46 -8.97 -16.57
C ALA A 4 2.06 -7.86 -17.45
N LYS A 5 2.96 -8.23 -18.38
CA LYS A 5 3.53 -7.31 -19.36
C LYS A 5 2.46 -6.61 -20.20
N SER A 6 1.46 -7.33 -20.70
CA SER A 6 0.41 -6.70 -21.53
C SER A 6 -0.42 -5.67 -20.75
N ILE A 7 -0.63 -5.85 -19.46
CA ILE A 7 -1.29 -4.86 -18.59
C ILE A 7 -0.42 -3.63 -18.41
N ILE A 8 0.87 -3.83 -18.17
CA ILE A 8 1.85 -2.73 -18.00
C ILE A 8 1.97 -1.93 -19.29
N ASP A 9 2.22 -2.60 -20.41
CA ASP A 9 2.43 -1.97 -21.72
C ASP A 9 1.16 -1.30 -22.26
N GLY A 10 -0.03 -1.76 -21.86
CA GLY A 10 -1.30 -1.17 -22.23
C GLY A 10 -1.50 0.25 -21.68
N GLY A 11 -0.70 0.66 -20.69
CA GLY A 11 -0.62 2.04 -20.18
C GLY A 11 -1.88 2.61 -19.53
N LYS A 12 -2.95 1.79 -19.43
CA LYS A 12 -4.21 2.19 -18.78
C LYS A 12 -4.01 2.41 -17.27
N TYR A 13 -3.20 1.58 -16.65
CA TYR A 13 -2.90 1.63 -15.23
C TYR A 13 -1.44 2.02 -15.06
N ARG A 14 -1.18 3.08 -14.28
CA ARG A 14 0.18 3.62 -14.13
C ARG A 14 0.57 3.65 -12.67
N LEU A 15 1.85 3.38 -12.40
CA LEU A 15 2.41 3.56 -11.06
C LEU A 15 2.30 5.04 -10.66
N VAL A 16 1.89 5.27 -9.43
CA VAL A 16 1.83 6.59 -8.81
C VAL A 16 3.12 6.81 -8.03
N SER A 17 3.84 7.88 -8.35
CA SER A 17 5.10 8.27 -7.70
C SER A 17 4.97 9.52 -6.82
N ASP A 18 3.89 10.28 -6.98
CA ASP A 18 3.59 11.41 -6.10
C ASP A 18 2.97 10.92 -4.79
N ALA A 19 3.58 11.29 -3.66
CA ALA A 19 3.17 10.82 -2.34
C ALA A 19 1.75 11.27 -1.97
N GLN A 20 1.38 12.50 -2.30
CA GLN A 20 0.05 13.04 -2.00
C GLN A 20 -1.02 12.39 -2.86
N ALA A 21 -0.75 12.21 -4.16
CA ALA A 21 -1.67 11.51 -5.07
C ALA A 21 -1.85 10.05 -4.65
N PHE A 22 -0.77 9.38 -4.18
CA PHE A 22 -0.83 8.02 -3.68
C PHE A 22 -1.71 7.93 -2.42
N ALA A 23 -1.47 8.78 -1.42
CA ALA A 23 -2.27 8.82 -0.18
C ALA A 23 -3.75 9.14 -0.46
N ASN A 24 -4.03 10.16 -1.29
CA ASN A 24 -5.38 10.52 -1.70
C ASN A 24 -6.09 9.39 -2.46
N GLY A 25 -5.37 8.63 -3.27
CA GLY A 25 -5.90 7.47 -3.98
C GLY A 25 -6.38 6.37 -3.03
N TRP A 26 -5.70 6.16 -1.90
CA TRP A 26 -6.13 5.24 -0.86
C TRP A 26 -7.30 5.79 -0.06
N LEU A 27 -7.26 7.06 0.33
CA LEU A 27 -8.32 7.73 1.10
C LEU A 27 -9.65 7.74 0.35
N ASN A 28 -9.63 8.12 -0.92
CA ASN A 28 -10.82 8.35 -1.73
C ASN A 28 -11.22 7.18 -2.65
N ASP A 29 -10.52 6.03 -2.55
CA ASP A 29 -10.71 4.86 -3.42
C ASP A 29 -10.54 5.16 -4.92
N THR A 30 -9.67 6.12 -5.24
CA THR A 30 -9.41 6.62 -6.61
C THR A 30 -8.00 6.32 -7.10
N LEU A 31 -7.31 5.35 -6.47
CA LEU A 31 -5.94 4.99 -6.84
C LEU A 31 -5.89 4.46 -8.29
N THR A 32 -5.22 5.19 -9.16
CA THR A 32 -5.12 4.89 -10.60
C THR A 32 -4.37 3.59 -10.92
N GLU A 33 -3.66 3.04 -9.96
CA GLU A 33 -3.02 1.72 -10.05
C GLU A 33 -3.99 0.55 -9.94
N THR A 34 -5.23 0.80 -9.51
CA THR A 34 -6.18 -0.25 -9.17
C THR A 34 -6.78 -0.86 -10.44
N LEU A 35 -6.49 -2.16 -10.66
CA LEU A 35 -7.07 -2.94 -11.73
C LEU A 35 -8.49 -3.39 -11.36
N TRP A 36 -8.64 -3.82 -10.10
CA TRP A 36 -9.91 -4.25 -9.56
C TRP A 36 -10.00 -3.98 -8.06
N GLN A 37 -11.13 -3.47 -7.64
CA GLN A 37 -11.50 -3.28 -6.24
C GLN A 37 -12.95 -3.71 -6.02
N VAL A 38 -13.25 -4.13 -4.79
CA VAL A 38 -14.62 -4.49 -4.40
C VAL A 38 -15.39 -3.20 -4.14
N ALA A 39 -16.52 -3.02 -4.84
CA ALA A 39 -17.37 -1.85 -4.64
C ALA A 39 -18.02 -1.88 -3.25
N MET A 40 -17.88 -0.80 -2.52
CA MET A 40 -18.58 -0.52 -1.27
C MET A 40 -19.46 0.70 -1.51
N THR A 41 -20.74 0.57 -1.26
CA THR A 41 -21.75 1.59 -1.61
C THR A 41 -22.44 2.21 -0.41
N GLY A 42 -22.22 1.66 0.76
CA GLY A 42 -22.90 2.10 1.97
C GLY A 42 -22.12 1.85 3.24
N PRO A 43 -22.57 2.46 4.34
CA PRO A 43 -21.94 2.35 5.64
C PRO A 43 -22.03 0.94 6.28
N ASP A 44 -22.91 0.09 5.77
CA ASP A 44 -23.13 -1.27 6.29
C ASP A 44 -22.14 -2.29 5.72
N ASP A 45 -21.38 -1.89 4.69
CA ASP A 45 -20.39 -2.75 4.05
C ASP A 45 -19.13 -2.79 4.92
N LEU A 46 -18.70 -3.92 5.41
CA LEU A 46 -17.40 -4.29 6.01
C LEU A 46 -16.55 -3.16 6.68
N GLY A 47 -17.13 -1.97 6.92
CA GLY A 47 -16.42 -0.79 7.41
C GLY A 47 -15.63 -1.04 8.68
N ASN A 48 -16.17 -1.86 9.56
CA ASN A 48 -15.53 -2.19 10.83
C ASN A 48 -14.34 -3.15 10.70
N ALA A 49 -14.17 -3.85 9.57
CA ALA A 49 -13.06 -4.79 9.39
C ALA A 49 -11.70 -4.09 9.42
N TYR A 50 -11.61 -2.86 8.92
CA TYR A 50 -10.37 -2.08 8.90
C TYR A 50 -10.14 -1.29 10.19
N SER A 51 -11.17 -1.10 11.01
CA SER A 51 -11.07 -0.35 12.27
C SER A 51 -10.17 -1.03 13.31
N TYR A 52 -9.90 -2.33 13.18
CA TYR A 52 -9.02 -3.05 14.11
C TYR A 52 -7.60 -2.50 14.16
N PHE A 53 -7.13 -1.85 13.11
CA PHE A 53 -5.80 -1.26 13.05
C PHE A 53 -5.75 0.17 13.57
N ILE A 54 -6.85 0.89 13.52
CA ILE A 54 -6.93 2.28 13.97
C ILE A 54 -7.87 2.40 15.16
N TYR A 55 -9.07 1.86 15.04
CA TYR A 55 -10.17 1.85 16.01
C TYR A 55 -10.38 3.21 16.70
N ASN A 56 -10.82 4.19 15.95
CA ASN A 56 -11.22 5.48 16.48
C ASN A 56 -12.74 5.63 16.31
N THR A 57 -13.48 5.38 17.38
CA THR A 57 -14.94 5.38 17.37
C THR A 57 -15.57 6.77 17.33
N SER A 58 -14.84 7.80 17.74
CA SER A 58 -15.37 9.16 17.87
C SER A 58 -14.94 10.07 16.72
N GLY A 59 -13.95 9.66 15.92
CA GLY A 59 -13.30 10.52 14.93
C GLY A 59 -12.44 11.64 15.53
N LYS A 60 -12.27 11.67 16.85
CA LYS A 60 -11.44 12.67 17.54
C LYS A 60 -10.00 12.22 17.65
N ALA A 61 -9.09 13.15 17.50
CA ALA A 61 -7.68 12.88 17.74
C ALA A 61 -7.45 12.44 19.19
N GLY A 62 -6.61 11.42 19.38
CA GLY A 62 -6.26 10.90 20.71
C GLY A 62 -7.23 9.85 21.27
N GLU A 63 -8.26 9.47 20.53
CA GLU A 63 -9.19 8.40 20.92
C GLU A 63 -8.97 7.09 20.13
N ASP A 64 -7.80 6.94 19.51
CA ASP A 64 -7.41 5.72 18.83
C ASP A 64 -7.19 4.59 19.85
N SER A 65 -7.77 3.43 19.58
CA SER A 65 -7.65 2.22 20.43
C SER A 65 -7.40 1.01 19.53
N PRO A 66 -6.20 0.89 18.92
CA PRO A 66 -5.90 -0.18 18.00
C PRO A 66 -5.85 -1.53 18.71
N ARG A 67 -6.33 -2.59 18.03
CA ARG A 67 -6.20 -3.98 18.49
C ARG A 67 -4.92 -4.63 17.99
N PHE A 68 -4.36 -4.11 16.90
CA PHE A 68 -3.14 -4.60 16.27
C PHE A 68 -2.28 -3.41 15.90
N VAL A 69 -0.99 -3.53 16.13
CA VAL A 69 0.04 -2.58 15.71
C VAL A 69 1.08 -3.32 14.89
N PRO A 70 1.71 -2.68 13.90
CA PRO A 70 2.85 -3.27 13.21
C PRO A 70 4.00 -3.50 14.17
N GLU A 71 4.67 -4.63 14.03
CA GLU A 71 5.96 -4.89 14.68
C GLU A 71 7.05 -3.99 14.05
N ASP A 72 8.08 -3.65 14.84
CA ASP A 72 9.16 -2.77 14.41
C ASP A 72 9.86 -3.26 13.13
N TRP A 73 10.09 -4.57 13.01
CA TRP A 73 10.72 -5.15 11.83
C TRP A 73 9.92 -4.92 10.54
N VAL A 74 8.58 -4.79 10.63
CA VAL A 74 7.73 -4.45 9.47
C VAL A 74 7.96 -3.00 9.04
N LEU A 75 8.11 -2.10 10.01
CA LEU A 75 8.39 -0.68 9.75
C LEU A 75 9.78 -0.49 9.15
N ASP A 76 10.74 -1.31 9.57
CA ASP A 76 12.13 -1.28 9.08
C ASP A 76 12.28 -1.76 7.62
N LEU A 77 11.28 -2.44 7.06
CA LEU A 77 11.25 -2.79 5.63
C LEU A 77 11.07 -1.58 4.72
N TYR A 78 10.61 -0.45 5.25
CA TYR A 78 10.33 0.75 4.47
C TYR A 78 11.39 1.82 4.68
N ALA A 79 11.89 2.40 3.60
CA ALA A 79 12.64 3.64 3.69
C ALA A 79 11.72 4.76 4.21
N LYS A 80 12.25 5.68 5.01
CA LYS A 80 11.42 6.76 5.62
C LYS A 80 10.82 7.71 4.58
N ASN A 81 11.45 7.85 3.42
CA ASN A 81 10.94 8.62 2.29
C ASN A 81 10.06 7.78 1.33
N ASP A 82 9.83 6.50 1.61
CA ASP A 82 8.92 5.67 0.82
C ASP A 82 7.48 6.23 0.90
N ILE A 83 6.86 6.48 -0.24
CA ILE A 83 5.50 7.02 -0.30
C ILE A 83 4.47 6.09 0.35
N ARG A 84 4.75 4.78 0.39
CA ARG A 84 3.91 3.79 1.08
C ARG A 84 4.01 3.96 2.60
N TYR A 85 5.23 4.18 3.12
CA TYR A 85 5.42 4.46 4.54
C TYR A 85 4.61 5.70 4.96
N GLN A 86 4.74 6.77 4.21
CA GLN A 86 4.05 8.03 4.48
C GLN A 86 2.51 7.92 4.39
N ALA A 87 2.00 7.10 3.45
CA ALA A 87 0.57 6.95 3.23
C ALA A 87 -0.11 5.91 4.14
N TRP A 88 0.64 4.89 4.60
CA TRP A 88 0.06 3.75 5.30
C TRP A 88 0.34 3.69 6.78
N PHE A 89 1.29 4.47 7.27
CA PHE A 89 1.65 4.49 8.68
C PHE A 89 1.51 5.89 9.26
N SER A 90 1.08 5.97 10.52
CA SER A 90 0.92 7.23 11.22
C SER A 90 1.21 7.06 12.70
N ASN A 91 2.04 7.94 13.24
CA ASN A 91 2.27 7.99 14.67
C ASN A 91 1.05 8.60 15.36
N ARG A 92 0.58 7.95 16.39
CA ARG A 92 -0.59 8.32 17.17
C ARG A 92 -0.31 8.23 18.67
N ASP A 93 -0.78 9.20 19.41
CA ASP A 93 -0.77 9.14 20.87
C ASP A 93 -1.97 8.31 21.34
N ILE A 94 -1.67 7.16 21.93
CA ILE A 94 -2.67 6.20 22.40
C ILE A 94 -2.80 6.33 23.91
N THR A 95 -4.04 6.40 24.39
CA THR A 95 -4.36 6.51 25.82
C THR A 95 -4.98 5.23 26.38
N THR A 96 -5.48 4.34 25.53
CA THR A 96 -6.06 3.04 25.87
C THR A 96 -5.90 2.03 24.73
N PRO A 97 -5.63 0.74 24.95
CA PRO A 97 -5.37 0.09 26.25
C PRO A 97 -3.94 0.29 26.75
N VAL A 98 -3.05 0.80 25.91
CA VAL A 98 -1.64 1.08 26.21
C VAL A 98 -1.40 2.57 26.03
N VAL A 99 -0.81 3.22 27.02
CA VAL A 99 -0.45 4.64 26.93
C VAL A 99 0.90 4.77 26.25
N GLY A 100 0.97 5.56 25.19
CA GLY A 100 2.20 5.86 24.48
C GLY A 100 2.00 6.31 23.04
N ASN A 101 3.10 6.65 22.38
CA ASN A 101 3.11 6.95 20.96
C ASN A 101 3.36 5.68 20.18
N LEU A 102 2.42 5.28 19.33
CA LEU A 102 2.48 4.08 18.50
C LEU A 102 2.36 4.42 17.02
N THR A 103 3.07 3.66 16.19
CA THR A 103 2.90 3.72 14.74
C THR A 103 1.78 2.77 14.32
N LEU A 104 0.68 3.32 13.84
CA LEU A 104 -0.49 2.57 13.39
C LEU A 104 -0.49 2.36 11.88
N LEU A 105 -1.04 1.23 11.43
CA LEU A 105 -1.35 0.98 10.03
C LEU A 105 -2.67 1.66 9.65
N VAL A 106 -2.57 2.73 8.86
CA VAL A 106 -3.70 3.56 8.41
C VAL A 106 -4.01 3.39 6.92
N LYS A 107 -3.66 2.27 6.35
CA LYS A 107 -3.77 2.00 4.89
C LYS A 107 -5.18 2.15 4.33
N TYR A 108 -6.20 1.87 5.14
CA TYR A 108 -7.61 2.05 4.81
C TYR A 108 -8.23 3.02 5.81
N PRO A 109 -8.04 4.34 5.62
CA PRO A 109 -8.38 5.33 6.64
C PRO A 109 -9.87 5.67 6.70
N GLY A 110 -10.67 5.10 5.81
CA GLY A 110 -12.06 5.45 5.59
C GLY A 110 -12.25 6.52 4.53
N ASN A 111 -13.09 6.22 3.54
CA ASN A 111 -13.42 7.17 2.49
C ASN A 111 -14.48 8.18 3.01
N PRO A 112 -14.17 9.49 3.06
CA PRO A 112 -15.08 10.48 3.61
C PRO A 112 -16.46 10.52 2.93
N LYS A 113 -16.54 10.11 1.68
CA LYS A 113 -17.81 10.04 0.92
C LYS A 113 -18.74 8.91 1.39
N LEU A 114 -18.19 7.94 2.13
CA LEU A 114 -18.91 6.78 2.64
C LEU A 114 -19.13 6.86 4.16
N TYR A 115 -18.79 7.98 4.81
CA TYR A 115 -18.98 8.18 6.24
C TYR A 115 -20.47 8.18 6.61
N SER A 116 -20.78 7.63 7.77
CA SER A 116 -22.10 7.65 8.37
C SER A 116 -22.01 7.95 9.86
N ALA A 117 -23.16 8.06 10.53
CA ALA A 117 -23.23 8.16 11.98
C ALA A 117 -22.74 6.89 12.72
N VAL A 118 -22.62 5.76 11.99
CA VAL A 118 -22.28 4.45 12.56
C VAL A 118 -20.81 4.11 12.33
N THR A 119 -20.24 4.49 11.19
CA THR A 119 -18.86 4.16 10.84
C THR A 119 -18.26 5.16 9.86
N ASN A 120 -16.95 5.37 9.97
CA ASN A 120 -16.11 6.16 9.07
C ASN A 120 -14.86 5.39 8.60
N TYR A 121 -14.92 4.06 8.61
CA TYR A 121 -13.78 3.21 8.19
C TYR A 121 -14.07 2.44 6.89
N VAL A 122 -15.05 2.86 6.10
CA VAL A 122 -15.40 2.18 4.84
C VAL A 122 -14.44 2.62 3.75
N ASN A 123 -13.74 1.67 3.16
CA ASN A 123 -12.97 1.80 1.92
C ASN A 123 -13.24 0.61 1.01
N MET A 124 -13.03 0.80 -0.28
CA MET A 124 -13.10 -0.26 -1.27
C MET A 124 -11.81 -1.10 -1.25
N PRO A 125 -11.85 -2.40 -0.85
CA PRO A 125 -10.66 -3.25 -0.86
C PRO A 125 -10.07 -3.38 -2.27
N LYS A 126 -8.80 -3.02 -2.42
CA LYS A 126 -8.07 -3.10 -3.67
C LYS A 126 -7.48 -4.49 -3.83
N VAL A 127 -8.11 -5.31 -4.69
CA VAL A 127 -7.75 -6.72 -4.89
C VAL A 127 -6.55 -6.86 -5.80
N PHE A 128 -6.55 -6.17 -6.94
CA PHE A 128 -5.42 -6.18 -7.88
C PHE A 128 -4.97 -4.77 -8.23
N ARG A 129 -3.66 -4.57 -8.27
CA ARG A 129 -3.02 -3.31 -8.63
C ARG A 129 -1.90 -3.54 -9.64
N VAL A 130 -1.61 -2.53 -10.46
CA VAL A 130 -0.53 -2.62 -11.45
C VAL A 130 0.84 -2.83 -10.79
N SER A 131 1.07 -2.34 -9.58
CA SER A 131 2.30 -2.59 -8.81
C SER A 131 2.58 -4.09 -8.63
N GLU A 132 1.53 -4.90 -8.42
CA GLU A 132 1.64 -6.36 -8.36
C GLU A 132 2.02 -6.96 -9.73
N MET A 133 1.52 -6.38 -10.82
CA MET A 133 1.90 -6.81 -12.17
C MET A 133 3.39 -6.60 -12.43
N TYR A 134 4.00 -5.54 -11.90
CA TYR A 134 5.44 -5.33 -11.97
C TYR A 134 6.22 -6.41 -11.20
N LEU A 135 5.76 -6.79 -10.00
CA LEU A 135 6.40 -7.87 -9.22
C LEU A 135 6.24 -9.23 -9.90
N ILE A 136 5.05 -9.54 -10.42
CA ILE A 136 4.80 -10.78 -11.19
C ILE A 136 5.70 -10.83 -12.45
N ALA A 137 5.84 -9.70 -13.14
CA ALA A 137 6.70 -9.64 -14.32
C ALA A 137 8.18 -9.81 -13.95
N ALA A 138 8.64 -9.19 -12.86
CA ALA A 138 9.99 -9.34 -12.36
C ALA A 138 10.28 -10.79 -11.95
N GLU A 139 9.41 -11.41 -11.15
CA GLU A 139 9.57 -12.80 -10.71
C GLU A 139 9.55 -13.78 -11.89
N ALA A 140 8.61 -13.61 -12.81
CA ALA A 140 8.51 -14.48 -13.98
C ALA A 140 9.71 -14.34 -14.93
N ALA A 141 10.31 -13.16 -15.05
CA ALA A 141 11.53 -12.95 -15.82
C ALA A 141 12.76 -13.56 -15.11
N ALA A 142 12.88 -13.38 -13.80
CA ALA A 142 13.94 -13.99 -13.00
C ALA A 142 13.92 -15.53 -13.11
N ASN A 143 12.74 -16.14 -12.99
CA ASN A 143 12.58 -17.60 -13.14
C ASN A 143 12.93 -18.12 -14.54
N ARG A 144 13.06 -17.24 -15.53
CA ARG A 144 13.51 -17.58 -16.89
C ARG A 144 15.00 -17.29 -17.13
N GLY A 145 15.71 -16.78 -16.10
CA GLY A 145 17.09 -16.35 -16.21
C GLY A 145 17.25 -15.01 -16.97
N GLU A 146 16.17 -14.24 -17.09
CA GLU A 146 16.16 -12.91 -17.75
C GLU A 146 16.41 -11.80 -16.71
N ASP A 147 17.54 -11.85 -15.99
CA ASP A 147 17.82 -11.01 -14.82
C ASP A 147 17.76 -9.50 -15.13
N ILE A 148 18.24 -9.08 -16.31
CA ILE A 148 18.18 -7.66 -16.74
C ILE A 148 16.72 -7.20 -16.86
N VAL A 149 15.85 -8.04 -17.43
CA VAL A 149 14.42 -7.72 -17.59
C VAL A 149 13.74 -7.69 -16.24
N ALA A 150 14.03 -8.65 -15.37
CA ALA A 150 13.50 -8.72 -14.01
C ALA A 150 13.93 -7.50 -13.19
N SER A 151 15.22 -7.14 -13.20
CA SER A 151 15.75 -5.95 -12.54
C SER A 151 15.07 -4.67 -13.03
N LYS A 152 14.81 -4.58 -14.34
CA LYS A 152 14.10 -3.41 -14.89
C LYS A 152 12.71 -3.24 -14.26
N TYR A 153 11.87 -4.29 -14.23
CA TYR A 153 10.53 -4.22 -13.63
C TYR A 153 10.58 -3.87 -12.14
N LEU A 154 11.50 -4.47 -11.40
CA LEU A 154 11.69 -4.18 -9.99
C LEU A 154 12.10 -2.72 -9.76
N ASN A 155 13.08 -2.21 -10.53
CA ASN A 155 13.52 -0.82 -10.43
C ASN A 155 12.42 0.17 -10.83
N ASP A 156 11.63 -0.13 -11.86
CA ASP A 156 10.51 0.73 -12.27
C ASP A 156 9.50 0.89 -11.12
N LEU A 157 9.22 -0.18 -10.39
CA LEU A 157 8.38 -0.14 -9.20
C LEU A 157 9.05 0.64 -8.05
N LYS A 158 10.33 0.37 -7.75
CA LYS A 158 11.05 1.04 -6.66
C LYS A 158 11.21 2.53 -6.89
N VAL A 159 11.50 2.97 -8.12
CA VAL A 159 11.52 4.40 -8.49
C VAL A 159 10.19 5.08 -8.23
N ALA A 160 9.08 4.37 -8.45
CA ALA A 160 7.75 4.95 -8.18
C ALA A 160 7.39 4.96 -6.68
N ARG A 161 8.15 4.29 -5.82
CA ARG A 161 7.87 4.20 -4.37
C ARG A 161 8.82 4.99 -3.51
N ILE A 162 10.06 5.04 -3.90
CA ILE A 162 11.14 5.61 -3.11
C ILE A 162 11.72 6.78 -3.91
N PRO A 163 11.46 8.02 -3.52
CA PRO A 163 12.13 9.18 -4.09
C PRO A 163 13.65 9.00 -4.06
N ASP A 164 14.31 9.43 -5.10
CA ASP A 164 15.78 9.34 -5.25
C ASP A 164 16.33 7.89 -5.28
N TRP A 165 15.46 6.91 -5.61
CA TRP A 165 15.92 5.54 -5.79
C TRP A 165 16.92 5.43 -6.95
N GLU A 166 18.13 4.98 -6.64
CA GLU A 166 19.13 4.64 -7.64
C GLU A 166 18.88 3.24 -8.19
N ARG A 167 18.73 3.13 -9.50
CA ARG A 167 18.54 1.83 -10.18
C ARG A 167 19.76 0.94 -9.97
N ARG A 168 19.50 -0.34 -9.70
CA ARG A 168 20.52 -1.34 -9.41
C ARG A 168 20.34 -2.55 -10.32
N ASP A 169 21.44 -3.14 -10.74
CA ASP A 169 21.42 -4.43 -11.43
C ASP A 169 21.44 -5.54 -10.39
N TYR A 170 20.35 -6.30 -10.37
CA TYR A 170 20.21 -7.47 -9.50
C TYR A 170 20.38 -8.73 -10.34
N THR A 171 21.07 -9.74 -9.80
CA THR A 171 21.27 -11.03 -10.47
C THR A 171 21.15 -12.20 -9.48
N GLY A 172 20.75 -13.36 -9.99
CA GLY A 172 20.70 -14.61 -9.21
C GLY A 172 19.87 -14.51 -7.92
N ASP A 173 20.43 -15.03 -6.85
CA ASP A 173 19.74 -15.06 -5.54
C ASP A 173 19.44 -13.65 -4.99
N ASN A 174 20.30 -12.68 -5.23
CA ASN A 174 20.09 -11.30 -4.82
C ASN A 174 18.87 -10.68 -5.51
N LEU A 175 18.62 -11.02 -6.76
CA LEU A 175 17.41 -10.60 -7.48
C LEU A 175 16.15 -11.22 -6.86
N THR A 176 16.20 -12.52 -6.58
CA THR A 176 15.08 -13.21 -5.94
C THR A 176 14.73 -12.62 -4.58
N VAL A 177 15.73 -12.35 -3.75
CA VAL A 177 15.55 -11.69 -2.45
C VAL A 177 14.98 -10.28 -2.62
N ALA A 178 15.50 -9.51 -3.58
CA ALA A 178 15.06 -8.14 -3.81
C ALA A 178 13.60 -8.02 -4.35
N ILE A 179 13.10 -9.05 -5.04
CA ILE A 179 11.70 -9.12 -5.51
C ILE A 179 10.75 -9.44 -4.36
N ARG A 180 11.19 -10.27 -3.39
CA ARG A 180 10.36 -10.72 -2.26
C ARG A 180 10.28 -9.70 -1.12
N ASN A 181 11.27 -8.81 -1.01
CA ASN A 181 11.35 -7.72 -0.01
C ASN A 181 10.87 -6.38 -0.59
#